data_dbdab8e851486a27fbc5c9661637bf9d
#
_entry.id   dbdab8e851486a27fbc5c9661637bf9d
#
_cell.length_a   1.000
_cell.length_b   1.000
_cell.length_c   1.000
_cell.angle_alpha   90.00
_cell.angle_beta   90.00
_cell.angle_gamma   90.00
#
_symmetry.space_group_name_H-M   'P 1'
#
loop_
_entity.id
_entity.type
_entity.pdbx_description
1 polymer ?
#
loop_
_entity_poly.entity_id
_entity_poly.type
_entity_poly.pdbx_seq_one_letter_code
_entity_poly.pdbx_strand_id
1 'polypeptide(L)'
;LPRGDAHFVVPGDQLGVIEEYIAGLGTYVADGRIYSLGTGYAVLDRKNKVVSVRLRTRLPPIPRVGDVILGQVTQVQEKTATIKISRVGNETSTGSFSGIVHISNVSPSYIRSMHRAFKPGDHVRAEVISTRNRTFHLSTENEKLGAVQAFCSHCGRVLGLTERWLICHSCGNREERKIAVDYGRASA
;
A
#
# COMPACT_ATOMS: atom_id res chain seq x y z
N LEU A 1 27.90 2.03 25.03
CA LEU A 1 26.56 1.65 25.52
C LEU A 1 26.73 0.78 26.77
N PRO A 2 25.98 1.01 27.87
CA PRO A 2 26.09 0.20 29.07
C PRO A 2 25.72 -1.26 28.80
N ARG A 3 26.35 -2.16 29.50
CA ARG A 3 26.20 -3.61 29.35
C ARG A 3 24.82 -4.03 29.82
N GLY A 4 23.95 -4.46 28.88
CA GLY A 4 22.82 -5.32 29.24
C GLY A 4 21.42 -4.70 29.31
N ASP A 5 21.26 -3.38 29.29
CA ASP A 5 19.94 -2.75 29.38
C ASP A 5 19.50 -2.15 28.04
N ALA A 6 18.24 -2.40 27.68
CA ALA A 6 17.59 -1.77 26.54
C ALA A 6 17.57 -0.25 26.77
N HIS A 7 18.49 0.48 26.16
CA HIS A 7 18.59 1.93 26.29
C HIS A 7 17.47 2.60 25.51
N PHE A 8 16.69 3.47 26.19
CA PHE A 8 15.66 4.26 25.52
C PHE A 8 16.31 5.34 24.66
N VAL A 9 15.84 5.44 23.41
CA VAL A 9 16.40 6.38 22.41
C VAL A 9 15.29 7.13 21.70
N VAL A 10 15.62 8.33 21.23
CA VAL A 10 14.75 9.19 20.43
C VAL A 10 15.34 9.40 19.03
N PRO A 11 14.54 9.89 18.06
CA PRO A 11 15.05 10.17 16.72
C PRO A 11 16.27 11.07 16.75
N GLY A 12 17.34 10.65 16.05
CA GLY A 12 18.60 11.39 15.98
C GLY A 12 19.62 11.03 17.07
N ASP A 13 19.31 10.19 18.04
CA ASP A 13 20.29 9.68 18.99
C ASP A 13 21.33 8.82 18.28
N GLN A 14 22.63 9.08 18.55
CA GLN A 14 23.72 8.29 18.01
C GLN A 14 23.82 6.95 18.72
N LEU A 15 23.81 5.86 17.94
CA LEU A 15 23.85 4.48 18.43
C LEU A 15 25.20 3.81 18.27
N GLY A 16 26.01 4.28 17.33
CA GLY A 16 27.33 3.73 17.04
C GLY A 16 27.93 4.29 15.78
N VAL A 17 28.99 3.65 15.30
CA VAL A 17 29.67 3.97 14.05
C VAL A 17 29.69 2.75 13.14
N ILE A 18 29.76 2.97 11.83
CA ILE A 18 29.69 1.88 10.82
C ILE A 18 30.91 0.97 10.84
N GLU A 19 32.03 1.42 11.43
CA GLU A 19 33.25 0.62 11.61
C GLU A 19 33.05 -0.48 12.68
N GLU A 20 32.14 -0.27 13.64
CA GLU A 20 31.91 -1.21 14.73
C GLU A 20 30.64 -2.02 14.53
N TYR A 21 29.60 -1.39 13.96
CA TYR A 21 28.26 -1.98 13.87
C TYR A 21 27.64 -1.82 12.49
N ILE A 22 26.74 -2.73 12.16
CA ILE A 22 25.86 -2.70 10.98
C ILE A 22 24.54 -2.06 11.42
N ALA A 23 24.05 -1.10 10.63
CA ALA A 23 22.76 -0.48 10.85
C ALA A 23 21.61 -1.49 10.58
N GLY A 24 20.78 -1.74 11.58
CA GLY A 24 19.63 -2.62 11.52
C GLY A 24 18.29 -1.87 11.41
N LEU A 25 17.19 -2.56 11.69
CA LEU A 25 15.85 -1.97 11.65
C LEU A 25 15.71 -0.80 12.63
N GLY A 26 15.03 0.27 12.22
CA GLY A 26 14.77 1.44 13.04
C GLY A 26 15.99 2.36 13.20
N THR A 27 17.03 2.19 12.36
CA THR A 27 18.22 3.06 12.33
C THR A 27 18.47 3.62 10.94
N TYR A 28 19.25 4.69 10.85
CA TYR A 28 19.77 5.23 9.60
C TYR A 28 21.23 5.62 9.75
N VAL A 29 21.95 5.73 8.64
CA VAL A 29 23.36 6.11 8.60
C VAL A 29 23.50 7.52 8.02
N ALA A 30 24.26 8.36 8.70
CA ALA A 30 24.71 9.66 8.21
C ALA A 30 26.15 9.90 8.69
N ASP A 31 27.00 10.38 7.80
CA ASP A 31 28.40 10.74 8.07
C ASP A 31 29.21 9.65 8.82
N GLY A 32 29.02 8.36 8.41
CA GLY A 32 29.70 7.22 9.03
C GLY A 32 29.18 6.83 10.41
N ARG A 33 28.11 7.45 10.89
CA ARG A 33 27.49 7.18 12.19
C ARG A 33 26.08 6.60 12.02
N ILE A 34 25.70 5.76 12.97
CA ILE A 34 24.40 5.13 13.02
C ILE A 34 23.53 5.86 14.03
N TYR A 35 22.34 6.30 13.58
CA TYR A 35 21.39 7.05 14.39
C TYR A 35 20.06 6.31 14.50
N SER A 36 19.31 6.62 15.58
CA SER A 36 17.95 6.16 15.73
C SER A 36 16.99 6.89 14.78
N LEU A 37 16.16 6.11 14.06
CA LEU A 37 15.11 6.64 13.17
C LEU A 37 13.84 7.07 13.95
N GLY A 38 13.61 6.51 15.13
CA GLY A 38 12.41 6.75 15.90
C GLY A 38 12.57 6.51 17.39
N THR A 39 11.52 6.76 18.13
CA THR A 39 11.49 6.55 19.58
C THR A 39 11.31 5.06 19.92
N GLY A 40 12.19 4.53 20.77
CA GLY A 40 12.14 3.12 21.14
C GLY A 40 13.28 2.70 22.04
N TYR A 41 13.61 1.42 21.98
CA TYR A 41 14.73 0.84 22.72
C TYR A 41 15.78 0.33 21.74
N ALA A 42 17.03 0.78 21.95
CA ALA A 42 18.18 0.26 21.21
C ALA A 42 18.44 -1.20 21.60
N VAL A 43 18.62 -2.06 20.61
CA VAL A 43 18.95 -3.48 20.76
C VAL A 43 20.24 -3.74 20.01
N LEU A 44 21.25 -4.25 20.75
CA LEU A 44 22.54 -4.58 20.20
C LEU A 44 22.70 -6.10 20.07
N ASP A 45 22.76 -6.59 18.84
CA ASP A 45 23.19 -7.96 18.55
C ASP A 45 24.72 -7.99 18.45
N ARG A 46 25.35 -8.40 19.54
CA ARG A 46 26.82 -8.46 19.62
C ARG A 46 27.43 -9.55 18.73
N LYS A 47 26.67 -10.63 18.47
CA LYS A 47 27.15 -11.75 17.67
C LYS A 47 27.29 -11.35 16.19
N ASN A 48 26.28 -10.64 15.68
CA ASN A 48 26.23 -10.19 14.29
C ASN A 48 26.67 -8.73 14.13
N LYS A 49 27.07 -8.06 15.23
CA LYS A 49 27.44 -6.64 15.26
C LYS A 49 26.37 -5.72 14.65
N VAL A 50 25.09 -6.04 14.86
CA VAL A 50 23.96 -5.26 14.36
C VAL A 50 23.37 -4.43 15.49
N VAL A 51 23.21 -3.12 15.26
CA VAL A 51 22.46 -2.23 16.14
C VAL A 51 21.12 -1.90 15.49
N SER A 52 20.05 -2.11 16.23
CA SER A 52 18.67 -1.86 15.79
C SER A 52 17.88 -1.13 16.88
N VAL A 53 16.76 -0.52 16.50
CA VAL A 53 15.86 0.11 17.46
C VAL A 53 14.50 -0.57 17.38
N ARG A 54 14.05 -1.12 18.51
CA ARG A 54 12.68 -1.59 18.67
C ARG A 54 11.80 -0.38 18.90
N LEU A 55 11.19 0.11 17.83
CA LEU A 55 10.33 1.28 17.87
C LEU A 55 9.10 1.05 18.75
N ARG A 56 8.75 2.02 19.59
CA ARG A 56 7.50 2.06 20.36
C ARG A 56 6.38 2.78 19.61
N THR A 57 6.72 3.64 18.68
CA THR A 57 5.78 4.30 17.78
C THR A 57 5.63 3.47 16.50
N ARG A 58 4.40 3.21 16.08
CA ARG A 58 4.14 2.61 14.77
C ARG A 58 4.49 3.64 13.71
N LEU A 59 5.45 3.30 12.85
CA LEU A 59 5.68 4.06 11.63
C LEU A 59 4.51 3.81 10.67
N PRO A 60 4.10 4.82 9.88
CA PRO A 60 3.12 4.60 8.82
C PRO A 60 3.59 3.46 7.91
N PRO A 61 2.71 2.51 7.57
CA PRO A 61 3.09 1.43 6.67
C PRO A 61 3.39 2.02 5.29
N ILE A 62 4.64 1.88 4.86
CA ILE A 62 5.09 2.26 3.50
C ILE A 62 4.89 1.05 2.61
N PRO A 63 4.15 1.16 1.49
CA PRO A 63 3.94 0.04 0.58
C PRO A 63 5.26 -0.51 0.02
N ARG A 64 5.43 -1.82 0.02
CA ARG A 64 6.57 -2.54 -0.55
C ARG A 64 6.11 -3.45 -1.67
N VAL A 65 7.04 -3.84 -2.53
CA VAL A 65 6.77 -4.83 -3.59
C VAL A 65 6.27 -6.13 -2.95
N GLY A 66 5.15 -6.66 -3.46
CA GLY A 66 4.44 -7.82 -2.92
C GLY A 66 3.34 -7.49 -1.92
N ASP A 67 3.25 -6.25 -1.42
CA ASP A 67 2.16 -5.86 -0.51
C ASP A 67 0.85 -5.72 -1.26
N VAL A 68 -0.22 -6.22 -0.64
CA VAL A 68 -1.59 -5.97 -1.09
C VAL A 68 -2.10 -4.69 -0.43
N ILE A 69 -2.56 -3.77 -1.25
CA ILE A 69 -3.09 -2.47 -0.81
C ILE A 69 -4.59 -2.38 -1.07
N LEU A 70 -5.25 -1.55 -0.29
CA LEU A 70 -6.60 -1.06 -0.56
C LEU A 70 -6.53 0.44 -0.77
N GLY A 71 -7.22 0.93 -1.79
CA GLY A 71 -7.22 2.36 -2.10
C GLY A 71 -8.43 2.77 -2.91
N GLN A 72 -8.58 4.08 -3.10
CA GLN A 72 -9.65 4.67 -3.89
C GLN A 72 -9.09 5.19 -5.21
N VAL A 73 -9.77 4.89 -6.30
CA VAL A 73 -9.47 5.44 -7.62
C VAL A 73 -9.78 6.92 -7.61
N THR A 74 -8.75 7.74 -7.84
CA THR A 74 -8.89 9.21 -7.90
C THR A 74 -9.03 9.72 -9.33
N GLN A 75 -8.30 9.09 -10.25
CA GLN A 75 -8.28 9.50 -11.65
C GLN A 75 -8.15 8.28 -12.56
N VAL A 76 -8.86 8.30 -13.69
CA VAL A 76 -8.75 7.30 -14.73
C VAL A 76 -8.43 8.00 -16.05
N GLN A 77 -7.40 7.52 -16.72
CA GLN A 77 -6.99 7.91 -18.08
C GLN A 77 -7.20 6.72 -19.02
N GLU A 78 -6.91 6.88 -20.29
CA GLU A 78 -7.13 5.83 -21.30
C GLU A 78 -6.39 4.53 -21.00
N LYS A 79 -5.13 4.62 -20.52
CA LYS A 79 -4.25 3.48 -20.26
C LYS A 79 -3.84 3.32 -18.79
N THR A 80 -4.17 4.27 -17.94
CA THR A 80 -3.73 4.26 -16.52
C THR A 80 -4.85 4.68 -15.58
N ALA A 81 -4.83 4.14 -14.35
CA ALA A 81 -5.66 4.59 -13.26
C ALA A 81 -4.77 4.92 -12.05
N THR A 82 -5.03 6.06 -11.41
CA THR A 82 -4.36 6.49 -10.19
C THR A 82 -5.21 6.11 -8.99
N ILE A 83 -4.59 5.43 -8.02
CA ILE A 83 -5.23 4.95 -6.81
C ILE A 83 -4.55 5.62 -5.61
N LYS A 84 -5.32 6.31 -4.78
CA LYS A 84 -4.89 6.82 -3.47
C LYS A 84 -4.96 5.67 -2.48
N ILE A 85 -3.80 5.29 -1.92
CA ILE A 85 -3.68 4.15 -1.01
C ILE A 85 -4.18 4.56 0.38
N SER A 86 -5.13 3.80 0.92
CA SER A 86 -5.70 4.00 2.26
C SER A 86 -5.24 2.95 3.27
N ARG A 87 -4.91 1.74 2.80
CA ARG A 87 -4.45 0.63 3.66
C ARG A 87 -3.34 -0.16 2.96
N VAL A 88 -2.41 -0.68 3.74
CA VAL A 88 -1.35 -1.59 3.30
C VAL A 88 -1.48 -2.87 4.13
N GLY A 89 -1.83 -3.97 3.50
CA GLY A 89 -2.23 -5.18 4.23
C GLY A 89 -3.41 -4.89 5.17
N ASN A 90 -3.21 -5.15 6.46
CA ASN A 90 -4.21 -4.92 7.51
C ASN A 90 -4.05 -3.56 8.22
N GLU A 91 -3.03 -2.77 7.87
CA GLU A 91 -2.75 -1.50 8.55
C GLU A 91 -3.26 -0.31 7.74
N THR A 92 -3.92 0.62 8.43
CA THR A 92 -4.37 1.89 7.81
C THR A 92 -3.16 2.77 7.54
N SER A 93 -3.03 3.24 6.31
CA SER A 93 -1.98 4.19 5.93
C SER A 93 -2.41 5.59 6.31
N THR A 94 -1.64 6.24 7.18
CA THR A 94 -1.78 7.67 7.49
C THR A 94 -1.03 8.55 6.50
N GLY A 95 -0.19 7.95 5.64
CA GLY A 95 0.55 8.64 4.58
C GLY A 95 -0.30 8.86 3.33
N SER A 96 0.00 9.94 2.60
CA SER A 96 -0.62 10.23 1.29
C SER A 96 0.12 9.50 0.18
N PHE A 97 -0.01 8.18 0.11
CA PHE A 97 0.58 7.39 -0.96
C PHE A 97 -0.39 7.25 -2.12
N SER A 98 0.14 7.32 -3.34
CA SER A 98 -0.61 7.05 -4.57
C SER A 98 0.13 6.04 -5.44
N GLY A 99 -0.62 5.16 -6.05
CA GLY A 99 -0.10 4.18 -7.00
C GLY A 99 -0.79 4.27 -8.34
N ILE A 100 -0.16 3.72 -9.37
CA ILE A 100 -0.66 3.71 -10.74
C ILE A 100 -0.84 2.26 -11.19
N VAL A 101 -2.01 1.93 -11.70
CA VAL A 101 -2.28 0.70 -12.45
C VAL A 101 -2.23 1.02 -13.93
N HIS A 102 -1.39 0.32 -14.68
CA HIS A 102 -1.39 0.36 -16.15
C HIS A 102 -2.35 -0.69 -16.70
N ILE A 103 -2.95 -0.42 -17.85
CA ILE A 103 -3.97 -1.30 -18.46
C ILE A 103 -3.49 -2.73 -18.69
N SER A 104 -2.19 -2.94 -18.96
CA SER A 104 -1.58 -4.27 -19.09
C SER A 104 -1.59 -5.08 -17.80
N ASN A 105 -1.67 -4.42 -16.64
CA ASN A 105 -1.60 -5.04 -15.31
C ASN A 105 -2.97 -5.10 -14.62
N VAL A 106 -4.05 -4.91 -15.39
CA VAL A 106 -5.42 -4.96 -14.85
C VAL A 106 -5.96 -6.39 -14.86
N SER A 107 -5.75 -7.11 -15.96
CA SER A 107 -6.26 -8.47 -16.17
C SER A 107 -5.37 -9.22 -17.15
N PRO A 108 -5.26 -10.56 -17.02
CA PRO A 108 -4.64 -11.39 -18.05
C PRO A 108 -5.35 -11.31 -19.40
N SER A 109 -6.66 -11.02 -19.38
CA SER A 109 -7.46 -10.84 -20.59
C SER A 109 -7.36 -9.42 -21.12
N TYR A 110 -7.42 -9.26 -22.44
CA TYR A 110 -7.39 -7.95 -23.09
C TYR A 110 -8.54 -7.04 -22.63
N ILE A 111 -8.20 -5.85 -22.16
CA ILE A 111 -9.14 -4.80 -21.78
C ILE A 111 -9.02 -3.66 -22.77
N ARG A 112 -10.15 -3.29 -23.40
CA ARG A 112 -10.20 -2.27 -24.45
C ARG A 112 -9.88 -0.86 -23.92
N SER A 113 -10.31 -0.55 -22.69
CA SER A 113 -10.14 0.77 -22.06
C SER A 113 -10.13 0.67 -20.55
N MET A 114 -9.28 1.47 -19.89
CA MET A 114 -9.21 1.54 -18.44
C MET A 114 -10.57 1.96 -17.82
N HIS A 115 -11.35 2.80 -18.49
CA HIS A 115 -12.67 3.24 -18.05
C HIS A 115 -13.71 2.11 -17.91
N ARG A 116 -13.47 0.94 -18.54
CA ARG A 116 -14.30 -0.26 -18.33
C ARG A 116 -13.86 -1.04 -17.11
N ALA A 117 -12.60 -0.93 -16.72
CA ALA A 117 -12.06 -1.63 -15.56
C ALA A 117 -12.33 -0.89 -14.25
N PHE A 118 -12.14 0.43 -14.24
CA PHE A 118 -12.28 1.26 -13.04
C PHE A 118 -12.88 2.62 -13.39
N LYS A 119 -13.53 3.23 -12.38
CA LYS A 119 -13.97 4.64 -12.45
C LYS A 119 -13.55 5.39 -11.19
N PRO A 120 -13.44 6.72 -11.26
CA PRO A 120 -13.16 7.53 -10.08
C PRO A 120 -14.16 7.26 -8.97
N GLY A 121 -13.67 7.15 -7.74
CA GLY A 121 -14.48 6.81 -6.57
C GLY A 121 -14.47 5.33 -6.19
N ASP A 122 -14.20 4.41 -7.12
CA ASP A 122 -14.18 2.98 -6.85
C ASP A 122 -13.11 2.63 -5.79
N HIS A 123 -13.43 1.73 -4.86
CA HIS A 123 -12.47 1.14 -3.94
C HIS A 123 -11.87 -0.11 -4.56
N VAL A 124 -10.55 -0.14 -4.66
CA VAL A 124 -9.80 -1.17 -5.38
C VAL A 124 -8.76 -1.81 -4.48
N ARG A 125 -8.67 -3.13 -4.53
CA ARG A 125 -7.58 -3.92 -3.97
C ARG A 125 -6.58 -4.22 -5.08
N ALA A 126 -5.31 -3.90 -4.84
CA ALA A 126 -4.24 -4.11 -5.80
C ALA A 126 -2.95 -4.59 -5.11
N GLU A 127 -2.05 -5.20 -5.85
CA GLU A 127 -0.73 -5.61 -5.40
C GLU A 127 0.33 -4.65 -5.92
N VAL A 128 1.31 -4.30 -5.08
CA VAL A 128 2.45 -3.47 -5.47
C VAL A 128 3.47 -4.33 -6.22
N ILE A 129 3.66 -4.08 -7.51
CA ILE A 129 4.61 -4.83 -8.35
C ILE A 129 5.95 -4.12 -8.51
N SER A 130 6.01 -2.81 -8.29
CA SER A 130 7.26 -2.03 -8.39
C SER A 130 7.13 -0.70 -7.65
N THR A 131 8.27 -0.21 -7.14
CA THR A 131 8.40 1.10 -6.48
C THR A 131 9.38 2.02 -7.20
N ARG A 132 9.64 1.76 -8.49
CA ARG A 132 10.58 2.55 -9.29
C ARG A 132 10.07 3.96 -9.56
N ASN A 133 11.00 4.90 -9.77
CA ASN A 133 10.69 6.29 -10.10
C ASN A 133 9.82 7.01 -9.07
N ARG A 134 9.96 6.67 -7.77
CA ARG A 134 9.16 7.23 -6.67
C ARG A 134 7.65 7.05 -6.85
N THR A 135 7.25 6.05 -7.64
CA THR A 135 5.85 5.75 -7.94
C THR A 135 5.58 4.28 -7.62
N PHE A 136 4.46 4.00 -6.96
CA PHE A 136 4.00 2.64 -6.74
C PHE A 136 3.26 2.15 -7.99
N HIS A 137 3.84 1.15 -8.66
CA HIS A 137 3.16 0.46 -9.76
C HIS A 137 2.35 -0.69 -9.20
N LEU A 138 1.10 -0.77 -9.58
CA LEU A 138 0.12 -1.69 -9.03
C LEU A 138 -0.38 -2.65 -10.12
N SER A 139 -0.74 -3.87 -9.70
CA SER A 139 -1.41 -4.88 -10.52
C SER A 139 -2.72 -5.31 -9.89
N THR A 140 -3.70 -5.61 -10.74
CA THR A 140 -4.97 -6.22 -10.36
C THR A 140 -5.27 -7.47 -11.20
N GLU A 141 -4.25 -8.12 -11.77
CA GLU A 141 -4.40 -9.31 -12.63
C GLU A 141 -5.03 -10.49 -11.90
N ASN A 142 -4.66 -10.69 -10.64
CA ASN A 142 -5.18 -11.78 -9.82
C ASN A 142 -6.69 -11.64 -9.59
N GLU A 143 -7.42 -12.75 -9.51
CA GLU A 143 -8.87 -12.78 -9.29
C GLU A 143 -9.31 -12.19 -7.95
N LYS A 144 -8.44 -12.25 -6.93
CA LYS A 144 -8.68 -11.63 -5.61
C LYS A 144 -8.49 -10.12 -5.61
N LEU A 145 -7.95 -9.57 -6.70
CA LEU A 145 -7.66 -8.16 -6.88
C LEU A 145 -8.66 -7.52 -7.84
N GLY A 146 -8.83 -6.20 -7.73
CA GLY A 146 -9.80 -5.43 -8.48
C GLY A 146 -10.70 -4.59 -7.59
N ALA A 147 -11.79 -4.10 -8.12
CA ALA A 147 -12.79 -3.35 -7.36
C ALA A 147 -13.44 -4.25 -6.29
N VAL A 148 -13.39 -3.80 -5.04
CA VAL A 148 -14.07 -4.42 -3.89
C VAL A 148 -15.39 -3.73 -3.61
N GLN A 149 -15.51 -2.47 -4.01
CA GLN A 149 -16.72 -1.67 -3.97
C GLN A 149 -16.68 -0.65 -5.10
N ALA A 150 -17.74 -0.56 -5.89
CA ALA A 150 -17.85 0.38 -6.98
C ALA A 150 -19.10 1.24 -6.85
N PHE A 151 -19.03 2.45 -7.39
CA PHE A 151 -20.10 3.42 -7.32
C PHE A 151 -20.69 3.69 -8.70
N CYS A 152 -22.00 3.88 -8.75
CA CYS A 152 -22.72 4.20 -9.96
C CYS A 152 -22.27 5.57 -10.50
N SER A 153 -21.84 5.61 -11.76
CA SER A 153 -21.42 6.87 -12.39
C SER A 153 -22.57 7.86 -12.62
N HIS A 154 -23.81 7.39 -12.54
CA HIS A 154 -25.00 8.22 -12.76
C HIS A 154 -25.57 8.84 -11.48
N CYS A 155 -25.64 8.07 -10.37
CA CYS A 155 -26.28 8.54 -9.13
C CYS A 155 -25.39 8.41 -7.88
N GLY A 156 -24.14 7.93 -8.01
CA GLY A 156 -23.17 7.82 -6.91
C GLY A 156 -23.43 6.72 -5.88
N ARG A 157 -24.53 5.94 -6.02
CA ARG A 157 -24.82 4.86 -5.08
C ARG A 157 -23.98 3.62 -5.36
N VAL A 158 -23.77 2.79 -4.34
CA VAL A 158 -23.04 1.53 -4.46
C VAL A 158 -23.71 0.61 -5.46
N LEU A 159 -22.92 0.01 -6.33
CA LEU A 159 -23.37 -0.98 -7.31
C LEU A 159 -23.48 -2.35 -6.67
N GLY A 160 -24.58 -3.03 -6.89
CA GLY A 160 -24.77 -4.44 -6.53
C GLY A 160 -24.23 -5.36 -7.63
N LEU A 161 -23.62 -6.50 -7.22
CA LEU A 161 -23.20 -7.55 -8.15
C LEU A 161 -24.40 -8.48 -8.43
N THR A 162 -24.69 -8.66 -9.71
CA THR A 162 -25.54 -9.74 -10.20
C THR A 162 -24.67 -10.74 -10.96
N GLU A 163 -25.20 -11.84 -11.43
CA GLU A 163 -24.44 -12.93 -12.06
C GLU A 163 -23.43 -12.49 -13.12
N ARG A 164 -23.69 -11.38 -13.82
CA ARG A 164 -22.85 -10.90 -14.92
C ARG A 164 -22.49 -9.41 -14.89
N TRP A 165 -23.25 -8.58 -14.16
CA TRP A 165 -23.15 -7.13 -14.26
C TRP A 165 -23.18 -6.45 -12.90
N LEU A 166 -22.57 -5.29 -12.80
CA LEU A 166 -22.80 -4.40 -11.69
C LEU A 166 -24.06 -3.56 -12.00
N ILE A 167 -25.07 -3.63 -11.13
CA ILE A 167 -26.35 -2.93 -11.30
C ILE A 167 -26.57 -1.96 -10.14
N CYS A 168 -26.98 -0.76 -10.48
CA CYS A 168 -27.46 0.19 -9.50
C CYS A 168 -28.93 -0.06 -9.19
N HIS A 169 -29.26 -0.50 -7.97
CA HIS A 169 -30.63 -0.76 -7.56
C HIS A 169 -31.50 0.51 -7.48
N SER A 170 -30.89 1.70 -7.51
CA SER A 170 -31.62 2.98 -7.41
C SER A 170 -32.03 3.57 -8.76
N CYS A 171 -31.15 3.50 -9.76
CA CYS A 171 -31.41 4.10 -11.07
C CYS A 171 -31.40 3.08 -12.22
N GLY A 172 -31.20 1.79 -11.94
CA GLY A 172 -31.19 0.73 -12.95
C GLY A 172 -29.95 0.70 -13.86
N ASN A 173 -29.00 1.63 -13.68
CA ASN A 173 -27.81 1.72 -14.51
C ASN A 173 -26.96 0.45 -14.37
N ARG A 174 -26.43 -0.06 -15.50
CA ARG A 174 -25.58 -1.24 -15.57
C ARG A 174 -24.18 -0.84 -15.94
N GLU A 175 -23.20 -1.35 -15.23
CA GLU A 175 -21.79 -1.00 -15.45
C GLU A 175 -20.88 -2.22 -15.36
N GLU A 176 -19.75 -2.13 -16.04
CA GLU A 176 -18.68 -3.13 -15.95
C GLU A 176 -17.54 -2.59 -15.10
N ARG A 177 -16.90 -3.48 -14.34
CA ARG A 177 -15.63 -3.24 -13.64
C ARG A 177 -14.79 -4.51 -13.63
N LYS A 178 -13.48 -4.36 -13.43
CA LYS A 178 -12.63 -5.46 -12.97
C LYS A 178 -12.89 -5.62 -11.47
N ILE A 179 -13.71 -6.57 -11.10
CA ILE A 179 -14.08 -6.84 -9.71
C ILE A 179 -13.19 -7.90 -9.08
N ALA A 180 -13.00 -7.82 -7.76
CA ALA A 180 -12.42 -8.88 -6.97
C ALA A 180 -13.47 -9.99 -6.72
N VAL A 181 -13.03 -11.23 -6.51
CA VAL A 181 -13.91 -12.39 -6.28
C VAL A 181 -14.83 -12.21 -5.07
N ASP A 182 -14.42 -11.41 -4.09
CA ASP A 182 -15.15 -11.08 -2.86
C ASP A 182 -15.82 -9.70 -2.90
N TYR A 183 -16.15 -9.20 -4.09
CA TYR A 183 -16.85 -7.93 -4.28
C TYR A 183 -18.10 -7.80 -3.38
N GLY A 184 -18.21 -6.68 -2.69
CA GLY A 184 -19.33 -6.37 -1.78
C GLY A 184 -19.30 -7.11 -0.43
N ARG A 185 -18.36 -8.04 -0.20
CA ARG A 185 -18.17 -8.75 1.08
C ARG A 185 -16.96 -8.23 1.85
N ALA A 186 -16.01 -7.60 1.18
CA ALA A 186 -14.86 -6.99 1.83
C ALA A 186 -15.34 -5.76 2.62
N SER A 187 -15.16 -5.77 3.93
CA SER A 187 -15.27 -4.55 4.74
C SER A 187 -14.19 -3.57 4.28
N ALA A 188 -14.62 -2.44 3.78
CA ALA A 188 -13.78 -1.34 3.35
C ALA A 188 -12.95 -0.76 4.52
#